data_0db12effd53b7318cbf6df71b57c5856
#
_entry.id   0db12effd53b7318cbf6df71b57c5856
#
_cell.length_a   1.000
_cell.length_b   1.000
_cell.length_c   1.000
_cell.angle_alpha   90.00
_cell.angle_beta   90.00
_cell.angle_gamma   90.00
#
_symmetry.space_group_name_H-M   'P 1'
#
loop_
_entity.id
_entity.type
_entity.pdbx_description
1 polymer ?
#
loop_
_entity_poly.entity_id
_entity_poly.type
_entity_poly.pdbx_seq_one_letter_code
_entity_poly.pdbx_strand_id
1 'polypeptide(L)'
;MEIETIRRISLARHLFELGSGCLRSKNDLHLFAAVNLVQDAIEAFLIALAEHIEIAFDQGTRFDKYFVLIDEKITPRELPFKSKLLRLNRVRVDSKHHGIQPARIECERLITSAHEFMDEVSATFFGAPFASICSIDLLDETQSKAHLTEAKAAIESKDYRNCLIHCRKAVYLEIESRYDISAFQNEGTTLYGLLSKAAWGTRQLPLRPGAGHRPHRQRQIHHAGHHHPSDQPHAELPRHHD
;
A
#
# COMPACT_ATOMS: atom_id res chain seq x y z
N MET A 1 -3.75 -16.86 4.77
CA MET A 1 -4.02 -15.62 4.00
C MET A 1 -3.12 -15.62 2.78
N GLU A 2 -3.66 -15.34 1.62
CA GLU A 2 -2.90 -15.32 0.36
C GLU A 2 -1.97 -14.09 0.27
N ILE A 3 -0.87 -14.20 -0.49
CA ILE A 3 0.12 -13.11 -0.66
C ILE A 3 -0.53 -11.84 -1.22
N GLU A 4 -1.47 -11.98 -2.15
CA GLU A 4 -2.14 -10.83 -2.76
C GLU A 4 -3.02 -10.09 -1.74
N THR A 5 -3.75 -10.83 -0.88
CA THR A 5 -4.51 -10.26 0.24
C THR A 5 -3.60 -9.49 1.20
N ILE A 6 -2.44 -10.04 1.57
CA ILE A 6 -1.46 -9.35 2.43
C ILE A 6 -0.97 -8.06 1.76
N ARG A 7 -0.69 -8.11 0.46
CA ARG A 7 -0.23 -6.94 -0.30
C ARG A 7 -1.26 -5.82 -0.30
N ARG A 8 -2.55 -6.14 -0.50
CA ARG A 8 -3.63 -5.15 -0.47
C ARG A 8 -3.89 -4.59 0.92
N ILE A 9 -3.82 -5.41 1.96
CA ILE A 9 -3.93 -4.94 3.35
C ILE A 9 -2.75 -4.03 3.69
N SER A 10 -1.53 -4.37 3.25
CA SER A 10 -0.34 -3.52 3.44
C SER A 10 -0.49 -2.18 2.72
N LEU A 11 -1.08 -2.15 1.52
CA LEU A 11 -1.42 -0.92 0.82
C LEU A 11 -2.47 -0.10 1.59
N ALA A 12 -3.55 -0.74 2.02
CA ALA A 12 -4.60 -0.10 2.82
C ALA A 12 -4.02 0.54 4.09
N ARG A 13 -3.14 -0.19 4.79
CA ARG A 13 -2.45 0.32 5.96
C ARG A 13 -1.57 1.53 5.65
N HIS A 14 -0.78 1.47 4.60
CA HIS A 14 0.08 2.59 4.19
C HIS A 14 -0.74 3.85 3.87
N LEU A 15 -1.82 3.71 3.11
CA LEU A 15 -2.73 4.81 2.80
C LEU A 15 -3.39 5.39 4.06
N PHE A 16 -3.81 4.53 4.98
CA PHE A 16 -4.39 4.93 6.25
C PHE A 16 -3.39 5.71 7.12
N GLU A 17 -2.15 5.24 7.22
CA GLU A 17 -1.07 5.90 7.98
C GLU A 17 -0.75 7.29 7.41
N LEU A 18 -0.68 7.41 6.08
CA LEU A 18 -0.48 8.70 5.39
C LEU A 18 -1.66 9.65 5.65
N GLY A 19 -2.90 9.18 5.50
CA GLY A 19 -4.10 9.98 5.76
C GLY A 19 -4.19 10.45 7.20
N SER A 20 -3.92 9.56 8.16
CA SER A 20 -3.85 9.90 9.58
C SER A 20 -2.71 10.87 9.89
N GLY A 21 -1.59 10.79 9.16
CA GLY A 21 -0.50 11.75 9.21
C GLY A 21 -0.95 13.16 8.78
N CYS A 22 -1.73 13.24 7.70
CA CYS A 22 -2.31 14.50 7.23
C CYS A 22 -3.28 15.12 8.26
N LEU A 23 -4.06 14.30 8.97
CA LEU A 23 -4.99 14.76 10.00
C LEU A 23 -4.25 15.45 11.17
N ARG A 24 -3.05 14.98 11.53
CA ARG A 24 -2.23 15.57 12.59
C ARG A 24 -1.66 16.96 12.25
N SER A 25 -1.70 17.35 10.99
CA SER A 25 -1.27 18.68 10.55
C SER A 25 -2.21 19.77 11.09
N LYS A 26 -1.65 20.92 11.47
CA LYS A 26 -2.43 22.12 11.82
C LYS A 26 -3.02 22.84 10.60
N ASN A 27 -2.55 22.51 9.40
CA ASN A 27 -3.05 23.10 8.16
C ASN A 27 -4.30 22.36 7.70
N ASP A 28 -5.44 23.02 7.69
CA ASP A 28 -6.72 22.43 7.32
C ASP A 28 -6.80 22.00 5.85
N LEU A 29 -5.93 22.50 4.98
CA LEU A 29 -5.84 21.99 3.60
C LEU A 29 -5.41 20.51 3.56
N HIS A 30 -4.70 20.03 4.58
CA HIS A 30 -4.34 18.62 4.69
C HIS A 30 -5.55 17.71 4.98
N LEU A 31 -6.68 18.26 5.44
CA LEU A 31 -7.90 17.48 5.63
C LEU A 31 -8.45 16.92 4.32
N PHE A 32 -8.26 17.64 3.19
CA PHE A 32 -8.58 17.11 1.86
C PHE A 32 -7.81 15.83 1.55
N ALA A 33 -6.51 15.83 1.81
CA ALA A 33 -5.68 14.64 1.63
C ALA A 33 -6.05 13.53 2.62
N ALA A 34 -6.30 13.88 3.88
CA ALA A 34 -6.66 12.93 4.93
C ALA A 34 -7.89 12.10 4.56
N VAL A 35 -9.00 12.76 4.19
CA VAL A 35 -10.25 12.05 3.86
C VAL A 35 -10.14 11.23 2.58
N ASN A 36 -9.41 11.72 1.57
CA ASN A 36 -9.20 10.97 0.34
C ASN A 36 -8.37 9.70 0.60
N LEU A 37 -7.21 9.82 1.26
CA LEU A 37 -6.32 8.69 1.53
C LEU A 37 -6.97 7.63 2.43
N VAL A 38 -7.71 8.06 3.46
CA VAL A 38 -8.40 7.11 4.35
C VAL A 38 -9.55 6.41 3.63
N GLN A 39 -10.28 7.09 2.77
CA GLN A 39 -11.33 6.45 1.98
C GLN A 39 -10.73 5.44 0.98
N ASP A 40 -9.63 5.78 0.30
CA ASP A 40 -8.93 4.87 -0.59
C ASP A 40 -8.34 3.66 0.19
N ALA A 41 -7.92 3.87 1.44
CA ALA A 41 -7.48 2.78 2.34
C ALA A 41 -8.62 1.80 2.64
N ILE A 42 -9.82 2.31 2.96
CA ILE A 42 -10.99 1.46 3.23
C ILE A 42 -11.39 0.68 1.97
N GLU A 43 -11.36 1.32 0.81
CA GLU A 43 -11.69 0.66 -0.45
C GLU A 43 -10.72 -0.48 -0.75
N ALA A 44 -9.40 -0.24 -0.62
CA ALA A 44 -8.38 -1.28 -0.76
C ALA A 44 -8.57 -2.42 0.24
N PHE A 45 -8.95 -2.11 1.48
CA PHE A 45 -9.21 -3.09 2.53
C PHE A 45 -10.46 -3.93 2.24
N LEU A 46 -11.56 -3.31 1.78
CA LEU A 46 -12.79 -4.02 1.38
C LEU A 46 -12.53 -4.96 0.19
N ILE A 47 -11.70 -4.55 -0.76
CA ILE A 47 -11.29 -5.40 -1.88
C ILE A 47 -10.47 -6.59 -1.37
N ALA A 48 -9.53 -6.38 -0.42
CA ALA A 48 -8.76 -7.46 0.18
C ALA A 48 -9.65 -8.46 0.94
N LEU A 49 -10.65 -7.95 1.67
CA LEU A 49 -11.63 -8.78 2.36
C LEU A 49 -12.45 -9.60 1.37
N ALA A 50 -12.95 -8.97 0.31
CA ALA A 50 -13.74 -9.64 -0.71
C ALA A 50 -12.98 -10.78 -1.39
N GLU A 51 -11.72 -10.54 -1.76
CA GLU A 51 -10.84 -11.58 -2.30
C GLU A 51 -10.66 -12.74 -1.31
N HIS A 52 -10.47 -12.42 -0.02
CA HIS A 52 -10.27 -13.43 1.02
C HIS A 52 -11.50 -14.32 1.22
N ILE A 53 -12.70 -13.77 1.06
CA ILE A 53 -13.97 -14.51 1.17
C ILE A 53 -14.53 -14.91 -0.21
N GLU A 54 -13.72 -14.84 -1.25
CA GLU A 54 -14.03 -15.29 -2.61
C GLU A 54 -15.21 -14.55 -3.26
N ILE A 55 -15.23 -13.22 -3.15
CA ILE A 55 -16.15 -12.34 -3.88
C ILE A 55 -15.36 -11.62 -4.98
N ALA A 56 -15.85 -11.66 -6.21
CA ALA A 56 -15.36 -10.80 -7.29
C ALA A 56 -16.21 -9.54 -7.40
N PHE A 57 -15.54 -8.38 -7.51
CA PHE A 57 -16.19 -7.12 -7.81
C PHE A 57 -15.99 -6.77 -9.30
N ASP A 58 -17.05 -6.24 -9.90
CA ASP A 58 -16.97 -5.70 -11.26
C ASP A 58 -16.13 -4.41 -11.26
N GLN A 59 -15.50 -4.12 -12.39
CA GLN A 59 -14.78 -2.87 -12.58
C GLN A 59 -15.75 -1.68 -12.45
N GLY A 60 -15.45 -0.75 -11.55
CA GLY A 60 -16.30 0.41 -11.28
C GLY A 60 -17.44 0.15 -10.28
N THR A 61 -17.39 -0.96 -9.55
CA THR A 61 -18.31 -1.19 -8.44
C THR A 61 -18.33 0.02 -7.50
N ARG A 62 -19.52 0.55 -7.21
CA ARG A 62 -19.67 1.71 -6.33
C ARG A 62 -19.35 1.34 -4.89
N PHE A 63 -18.81 2.30 -4.14
CA PHE A 63 -18.39 2.10 -2.75
C PHE A 63 -19.48 1.52 -1.83
N ASP A 64 -20.72 1.96 -1.97
CA ASP A 64 -21.87 1.45 -1.20
C ASP A 64 -22.18 -0.03 -1.52
N LYS A 65 -21.89 -0.48 -2.74
CA LYS A 65 -22.14 -1.86 -3.17
C LYS A 65 -21.18 -2.86 -2.59
N TYR A 66 -19.95 -2.46 -2.24
CA TYR A 66 -19.01 -3.35 -1.54
C TYR A 66 -19.63 -3.92 -0.26
N PHE A 67 -20.27 -3.07 0.55
CA PHE A 67 -20.91 -3.50 1.78
C PHE A 67 -22.08 -4.47 1.51
N VAL A 68 -22.89 -4.20 0.51
CA VAL A 68 -24.05 -5.07 0.18
C VAL A 68 -23.56 -6.46 -0.20
N LEU A 69 -22.60 -6.55 -1.12
CA LEU A 69 -22.11 -7.83 -1.62
C LEU A 69 -21.38 -8.64 -0.55
N ILE A 70 -20.61 -7.96 0.32
CA ILE A 70 -19.93 -8.62 1.43
C ILE A 70 -20.96 -9.10 2.47
N ASP A 71 -21.90 -8.25 2.90
CA ASP A 71 -22.95 -8.59 3.87
C ASP A 71 -23.78 -9.80 3.41
N GLU A 72 -24.14 -9.86 2.13
CA GLU A 72 -24.82 -11.03 1.55
C GLU A 72 -24.03 -12.33 1.73
N LYS A 73 -22.72 -12.29 1.53
CA LYS A 73 -21.83 -13.46 1.63
C LYS A 73 -21.62 -13.91 3.08
N ILE A 74 -21.52 -12.97 4.03
CA ILE A 74 -21.21 -13.25 5.42
C ILE A 74 -22.45 -13.44 6.31
N THR A 75 -23.67 -13.40 5.73
CA THR A 75 -24.94 -13.58 6.46
C THR A 75 -24.87 -14.78 7.41
N PRO A 76 -25.31 -14.68 8.69
CA PRO A 76 -26.13 -13.60 9.28
C PRO A 76 -25.33 -12.42 9.89
N ARG A 77 -24.02 -12.33 9.66
CA ARG A 77 -23.22 -11.18 10.11
C ARG A 77 -23.39 -10.04 9.12
N GLU A 78 -23.10 -8.83 9.59
CA GLU A 78 -22.98 -7.62 8.78
C GLU A 78 -21.67 -6.91 9.10
N LEU A 79 -21.14 -6.16 8.13
CA LEU A 79 -19.98 -5.34 8.36
C LEU A 79 -20.29 -4.19 9.33
N PRO A 80 -19.45 -3.99 10.36
CA PRO A 80 -19.63 -2.91 11.33
C PRO A 80 -19.36 -1.53 10.68
N PHE A 81 -19.77 -0.46 11.33
CA PHE A 81 -19.48 0.94 10.96
C PHE A 81 -19.96 1.41 9.58
N LYS A 82 -20.71 0.64 8.83
CA LYS A 82 -21.17 0.93 7.45
C LYS A 82 -21.68 2.37 7.27
N SER A 83 -22.57 2.86 8.16
CA SER A 83 -23.12 4.22 8.06
C SER A 83 -22.06 5.31 8.18
N LYS A 84 -21.05 5.11 9.06
CA LYS A 84 -19.94 6.06 9.25
C LYS A 84 -19.00 6.06 8.04
N LEU A 85 -18.72 4.90 7.46
CA LEU A 85 -17.87 4.78 6.28
C LEU A 85 -18.55 5.35 5.03
N LEU A 86 -19.87 5.17 4.88
CA LEU A 86 -20.63 5.84 3.83
C LEU A 86 -20.65 7.36 4.02
N ARG A 87 -20.66 7.84 5.28
CA ARG A 87 -20.53 9.27 5.55
C ARG A 87 -19.13 9.79 5.18
N LEU A 88 -18.06 9.04 5.50
CA LEU A 88 -16.71 9.38 5.08
C LEU A 88 -16.61 9.51 3.55
N ASN A 89 -17.18 8.57 2.81
CA ASN A 89 -17.23 8.65 1.35
C ASN A 89 -17.95 9.90 0.84
N ARG A 90 -19.05 10.33 1.49
CA ARG A 90 -19.71 11.60 1.13
C ARG A 90 -18.81 12.80 1.36
N VAL A 91 -18.17 12.89 2.53
CA VAL A 91 -17.21 13.96 2.85
C VAL A 91 -16.08 14.00 1.81
N ARG A 92 -15.56 12.82 1.40
CA ARG A 92 -14.57 12.71 0.33
C ARG A 92 -15.10 13.22 -1.01
N VAL A 93 -16.31 12.84 -1.40
CA VAL A 93 -16.94 13.31 -2.65
C VAL A 93 -17.11 14.83 -2.63
N ASP A 94 -17.64 15.39 -1.54
CA ASP A 94 -17.83 16.83 -1.36
C ASP A 94 -16.49 17.59 -1.45
N SER A 95 -15.45 17.06 -0.80
CA SER A 95 -14.13 17.67 -0.81
C SER A 95 -13.46 17.58 -2.19
N LYS A 96 -13.50 16.42 -2.85
CA LYS A 96 -12.79 16.17 -4.11
C LYS A 96 -13.47 16.81 -5.32
N HIS A 97 -14.79 16.77 -5.39
CA HIS A 97 -15.54 17.21 -6.57
C HIS A 97 -16.15 18.61 -6.43
N HIS A 98 -16.39 19.04 -5.21
CA HIS A 98 -17.00 20.35 -4.94
C HIS A 98 -16.09 21.34 -4.20
N GLY A 99 -14.89 20.91 -3.81
CA GLY A 99 -13.93 21.74 -3.07
C GLY A 99 -14.42 22.17 -1.68
N ILE A 100 -15.41 21.45 -1.11
CA ILE A 100 -15.94 21.77 0.21
C ILE A 100 -14.94 21.34 1.27
N GLN A 101 -14.51 22.31 2.10
CA GLN A 101 -13.58 22.09 3.18
C GLN A 101 -14.17 21.14 4.24
N PRO A 102 -13.56 19.97 4.50
CA PRO A 102 -14.05 19.09 5.55
C PRO A 102 -13.87 19.71 6.95
N ALA A 103 -14.83 19.49 7.85
CA ALA A 103 -14.69 19.92 9.24
C ALA A 103 -13.73 18.98 10.00
N ARG A 104 -12.73 19.54 10.69
CA ARG A 104 -11.69 18.78 11.42
C ARG A 104 -12.28 17.74 12.38
N ILE A 105 -13.22 18.16 13.24
CA ILE A 105 -13.87 17.28 14.24
C ILE A 105 -14.58 16.10 13.55
N GLU A 106 -15.20 16.34 12.39
CA GLU A 106 -15.85 15.29 11.63
C GLU A 106 -14.83 14.32 11.05
N CYS A 107 -13.74 14.83 10.47
CA CYS A 107 -12.64 14.01 9.95
C CYS A 107 -12.05 13.12 11.04
N GLU A 108 -11.77 13.67 12.23
CA GLU A 108 -11.22 12.91 13.37
C GLU A 108 -12.14 11.74 13.75
N ARG A 109 -13.44 11.98 13.88
CA ARG A 109 -14.43 10.94 14.21
C ARG A 109 -14.54 9.86 13.14
N LEU A 110 -14.56 10.26 11.88
CA LEU A 110 -14.69 9.33 10.75
C LEU A 110 -13.42 8.49 10.55
N ILE A 111 -12.25 9.09 10.70
CA ILE A 111 -10.95 8.38 10.60
C ILE A 111 -10.76 7.41 11.77
N THR A 112 -11.16 7.78 12.99
CA THR A 112 -11.19 6.86 14.13
C THR A 112 -12.11 5.66 13.84
N SER A 113 -13.31 5.92 13.32
CA SER A 113 -14.24 4.83 12.97
C SER A 113 -13.73 3.95 11.83
N ALA A 114 -12.95 4.49 10.90
CA ALA A 114 -12.29 3.72 9.84
C ALA A 114 -11.22 2.78 10.42
N HIS A 115 -10.44 3.25 11.41
CA HIS A 115 -9.47 2.41 12.11
C HIS A 115 -10.15 1.27 12.87
N GLU A 116 -11.16 1.61 13.69
CA GLU A 116 -11.95 0.62 14.45
C GLU A 116 -12.56 -0.44 13.53
N PHE A 117 -13.08 -0.03 12.37
CA PHE A 117 -13.60 -0.94 11.34
C PHE A 117 -12.53 -1.92 10.85
N MET A 118 -11.37 -1.40 10.43
CA MET A 118 -10.29 -2.23 9.90
C MET A 118 -9.74 -3.19 10.97
N ASP A 119 -9.62 -2.76 12.22
CA ASP A 119 -9.17 -3.62 13.32
C ASP A 119 -10.18 -4.75 13.61
N GLU A 120 -11.47 -4.43 13.76
CA GLU A 120 -12.51 -5.40 14.06
C GLU A 120 -12.67 -6.44 12.94
N VAL A 121 -12.69 -5.97 11.69
CA VAL A 121 -12.81 -6.84 10.52
C VAL A 121 -11.56 -7.68 10.33
N SER A 122 -10.36 -7.11 10.53
CA SER A 122 -9.11 -7.88 10.46
C SER A 122 -9.06 -9.00 11.49
N ALA A 123 -9.40 -8.71 12.74
CA ALA A 123 -9.44 -9.73 13.79
C ALA A 123 -10.45 -10.84 13.47
N THR A 124 -11.61 -10.48 12.88
CA THR A 124 -12.70 -11.41 12.59
C THR A 124 -12.41 -12.32 11.40
N PHE A 125 -11.90 -11.77 10.30
CA PHE A 125 -11.78 -12.49 9.02
C PHE A 125 -10.35 -12.95 8.73
N PHE A 126 -9.33 -12.20 9.13
CA PHE A 126 -7.93 -12.57 8.90
C PHE A 126 -7.26 -13.20 10.11
N GLY A 127 -7.93 -13.22 11.28
CA GLY A 127 -7.42 -13.81 12.51
C GLY A 127 -6.25 -13.04 13.15
N ALA A 128 -6.01 -11.79 12.73
CA ALA A 128 -4.92 -10.95 13.21
C ALA A 128 -5.34 -9.48 13.26
N PRO A 129 -4.85 -8.68 14.24
CA PRO A 129 -5.07 -7.24 14.27
C PRO A 129 -4.57 -6.57 12.99
N PHE A 130 -5.26 -5.53 12.51
CA PHE A 130 -4.87 -4.79 11.31
C PHE A 130 -3.43 -4.30 11.35
N ALA A 131 -2.99 -3.79 12.49
CA ALA A 131 -1.63 -3.31 12.71
C ALA A 131 -0.56 -4.42 12.66
N SER A 132 -0.91 -5.70 12.86
CA SER A 132 0.04 -6.81 12.86
C SER A 132 0.32 -7.38 11.47
N ILE A 133 -0.59 -7.17 10.52
CA ILE A 133 -0.41 -7.60 9.13
C ILE A 133 0.58 -6.63 8.47
N CYS A 134 1.75 -7.11 8.07
CA CYS A 134 2.80 -6.23 7.57
C CYS A 134 3.50 -6.79 6.32
N SER A 135 4.21 -5.90 5.62
CA SER A 135 4.93 -6.22 4.39
C SER A 135 6.13 -7.17 4.57
N ILE A 136 6.55 -7.48 5.81
CA ILE A 136 7.59 -8.48 6.07
C ILE A 136 7.16 -9.85 5.51
N ASP A 137 5.86 -10.17 5.60
CA ASP A 137 5.31 -11.42 5.12
C ASP A 137 5.34 -11.56 3.59
N LEU A 138 5.56 -10.43 2.87
CA LEU A 138 5.70 -10.40 1.41
C LEU A 138 7.13 -10.66 0.93
N LEU A 139 8.10 -10.66 1.85
CA LEU A 139 9.50 -10.89 1.49
C LEU A 139 9.76 -12.39 1.28
N ASP A 140 10.66 -12.68 0.36
CA ASP A 140 11.19 -14.03 0.18
C ASP A 140 11.85 -14.53 1.47
N GLU A 141 11.89 -15.85 1.69
CA GLU A 141 12.54 -16.48 2.83
C GLU A 141 14.06 -16.26 2.75
N THR A 142 14.52 -15.23 3.40
CA THR A 142 15.93 -14.80 3.44
C THR A 142 16.36 -14.51 4.87
N GLN A 143 17.69 -14.38 5.06
CA GLN A 143 18.23 -13.95 6.36
C GLN A 143 17.72 -12.53 6.75
N SER A 144 17.48 -11.67 5.77
CA SER A 144 16.94 -10.34 6.00
C SER A 144 15.52 -10.40 6.53
N LYS A 145 14.66 -11.27 5.97
CA LYS A 145 13.30 -11.52 6.48
C LYS A 145 13.34 -12.02 7.93
N ALA A 146 14.22 -12.99 8.23
CA ALA A 146 14.38 -13.49 9.60
C ALA A 146 14.73 -12.34 10.57
N HIS A 147 15.69 -11.49 10.22
CA HIS A 147 16.03 -10.34 11.04
C HIS A 147 14.89 -9.31 11.17
N LEU A 148 14.10 -9.06 10.11
CA LEU A 148 12.95 -8.17 10.21
C LEU A 148 11.84 -8.76 11.09
N THR A 149 11.65 -10.08 11.07
CA THR A 149 10.72 -10.79 11.96
C THR A 149 11.15 -10.66 13.43
N GLU A 150 12.44 -10.84 13.72
CA GLU A 150 12.99 -10.62 15.06
C GLU A 150 12.88 -9.16 15.49
N ALA A 151 13.07 -8.20 14.58
CA ALA A 151 12.88 -6.78 14.87
C ALA A 151 11.43 -6.47 15.23
N LYS A 152 10.46 -7.08 14.54
CA LYS A 152 9.02 -6.95 14.85
C LYS A 152 8.72 -7.49 16.25
N ALA A 153 9.17 -8.68 16.58
CA ALA A 153 8.99 -9.27 17.91
C ALA A 153 9.63 -8.41 19.02
N ALA A 154 10.82 -7.85 18.76
CA ALA A 154 11.51 -6.97 19.68
C ALA A 154 10.76 -5.65 19.93
N ILE A 155 10.15 -5.05 18.91
CA ILE A 155 9.36 -3.82 19.10
C ILE A 155 8.06 -4.10 19.86
N GLU A 156 7.42 -5.24 19.63
CA GLU A 156 6.22 -5.68 20.36
C GLU A 156 6.51 -5.88 21.85
N SER A 157 7.71 -6.41 22.19
CA SER A 157 8.20 -6.55 23.57
C SER A 157 8.82 -5.26 24.15
N LYS A 158 8.82 -4.14 23.42
CA LYS A 158 9.45 -2.86 23.76
C LYS A 158 10.97 -2.92 23.92
N ASP A 159 11.62 -3.94 23.35
CA ASP A 159 13.06 -4.05 23.27
C ASP A 159 13.61 -3.29 22.06
N TYR A 160 13.58 -1.98 22.15
CA TYR A 160 13.96 -1.09 21.06
C TYR A 160 15.42 -1.27 20.62
N ARG A 161 16.32 -1.67 21.56
CA ARG A 161 17.73 -1.90 21.25
C ARG A 161 17.89 -3.08 20.28
N ASN A 162 17.30 -4.21 20.61
CA ASN A 162 17.36 -5.40 19.75
C ASN A 162 16.61 -5.18 18.44
N CYS A 163 15.47 -4.48 18.46
CA CYS A 163 14.77 -4.06 17.25
C CYS A 163 15.72 -3.32 16.28
N LEU A 164 16.44 -2.29 16.76
CA LEU A 164 17.40 -1.53 15.94
C LEU A 164 18.57 -2.40 15.44
N ILE A 165 19.08 -3.31 16.27
CA ILE A 165 20.15 -4.24 15.87
C ILE A 165 19.69 -5.14 14.72
N HIS A 166 18.49 -5.71 14.81
CA HIS A 166 17.96 -6.57 13.77
C HIS A 166 17.61 -5.80 12.48
N CYS A 167 17.03 -4.60 12.58
CA CYS A 167 16.84 -3.72 11.44
C CYS A 167 18.18 -3.40 10.73
N ARG A 168 19.22 -3.08 11.51
CA ARG A 168 20.55 -2.79 10.97
C ARG A 168 21.17 -3.99 10.25
N LYS A 169 20.99 -5.21 10.80
CA LYS A 169 21.44 -6.45 10.16
C LYS A 169 20.74 -6.69 8.83
N ALA A 170 19.42 -6.49 8.77
CA ALA A 170 18.64 -6.64 7.55
C ALA A 170 19.10 -5.66 6.47
N VAL A 171 19.31 -4.38 6.80
CA VAL A 171 19.83 -3.36 5.89
C VAL A 171 21.22 -3.74 5.38
N TYR A 172 22.10 -4.20 6.27
CA TYR A 172 23.45 -4.67 5.89
C TYR A 172 23.37 -5.80 4.86
N LEU A 173 22.53 -6.80 5.10
CA LEU A 173 22.42 -7.97 4.22
C LEU A 173 21.83 -7.61 2.84
N GLU A 174 20.83 -6.73 2.79
CA GLU A 174 20.18 -6.40 1.52
C GLU A 174 20.91 -5.33 0.70
N ILE A 175 21.54 -4.39 1.35
CA ILE A 175 22.12 -3.23 0.69
C ILE A 175 23.66 -3.28 0.76
N GLU A 176 24.21 -3.23 1.97
CA GLU A 176 25.63 -2.97 2.14
C GLU A 176 26.52 -4.17 1.82
N SER A 177 26.06 -5.38 2.10
CA SER A 177 26.84 -6.60 1.81
C SER A 177 27.12 -6.79 0.32
N ARG A 178 26.35 -6.13 -0.55
CA ARG A 178 26.50 -6.18 -2.01
C ARG A 178 27.54 -5.20 -2.54
N TYR A 179 27.99 -4.26 -1.72
CA TYR A 179 28.95 -3.24 -2.12
C TYR A 179 30.33 -3.51 -1.53
N ASP A 180 31.37 -3.26 -2.31
CA ASP A 180 32.76 -3.31 -1.83
C ASP A 180 33.13 -1.98 -1.18
N ILE A 181 32.97 -1.93 0.15
CA ILE A 181 33.30 -0.74 0.95
C ILE A 181 34.82 -0.58 1.08
N SER A 182 35.61 -1.65 0.83
CA SER A 182 37.07 -1.59 0.96
C SER A 182 37.72 -0.65 -0.06
N ALA A 183 37.06 -0.44 -1.20
CA ALA A 183 37.51 0.52 -2.21
C ALA A 183 37.54 1.99 -1.68
N PHE A 184 36.88 2.27 -0.58
CA PHE A 184 36.83 3.59 0.04
C PHE A 184 37.79 3.73 1.24
N GLN A 185 38.39 2.65 1.74
CA GLN A 185 39.28 2.69 2.90
C GLN A 185 40.60 3.38 2.60
N ASN A 186 41.02 3.39 1.34
CA ASN A 186 42.34 3.94 0.92
C ASN A 186 42.27 5.40 0.43
N GLU A 187 41.11 6.00 0.32
CA GLU A 187 40.96 7.40 -0.12
C GLU A 187 40.81 8.36 1.06
N GLY A 188 41.77 8.30 1.98
CA GLY A 188 42.07 9.33 2.98
C GLY A 188 40.91 9.83 3.80
N THR A 189 40.76 9.30 4.89
CA THR A 189 41.09 9.85 6.19
C THR A 189 39.98 10.47 7.02
N THR A 190 38.84 10.88 6.53
CA THR A 190 37.76 11.37 7.42
C THR A 190 36.42 10.92 6.96
N LEU A 191 35.50 10.63 7.91
CA LEU A 191 34.07 10.39 7.69
C LEU A 191 33.45 11.48 6.80
N TYR A 192 33.94 12.72 6.93
CA TYR A 192 33.53 13.87 6.11
C TYR A 192 33.92 13.71 4.63
N GLY A 193 35.11 13.19 4.34
CA GLY A 193 35.58 12.89 2.97
C GLY A 193 34.75 11.81 2.29
N LEU A 194 34.35 10.78 3.04
CA LEU A 194 33.46 9.72 2.56
C LEU A 194 32.03 10.24 2.30
N LEU A 195 31.49 11.05 3.19
CA LEU A 195 30.15 11.66 3.06
C LEU A 195 30.10 12.70 1.94
N SER A 196 31.15 13.51 1.78
CA SER A 196 31.21 14.50 0.70
C SER A 196 31.33 13.82 -0.67
N LYS A 197 32.08 12.74 -0.81
CA LYS A 197 32.15 11.96 -2.05
C LYS A 197 30.84 11.23 -2.35
N ALA A 198 30.15 10.69 -1.35
CA ALA A 198 28.83 10.10 -1.52
C ALA A 198 27.77 11.12 -1.92
N ALA A 199 27.85 12.35 -1.40
CA ALA A 199 26.89 13.42 -1.69
C ALA A 199 27.13 14.10 -3.06
N TRP A 200 28.39 14.15 -3.54
CA TRP A 200 28.78 14.91 -4.74
C TRP A 200 29.38 14.04 -5.86
N GLY A 201 29.62 12.77 -5.61
CA GLY A 201 30.22 11.86 -6.59
C GLY A 201 29.16 11.13 -7.42
N THR A 202 29.23 11.26 -8.73
CA THR A 202 28.46 10.43 -9.69
C THR A 202 28.98 8.98 -9.78
N ARG A 203 29.87 8.56 -8.90
CA ARG A 203 30.41 7.21 -8.88
C ARG A 203 29.44 6.28 -8.14
N GLN A 204 28.87 5.34 -8.88
CA GLN A 204 28.19 4.19 -8.29
C GLN A 204 29.18 3.41 -7.42
N LEU A 205 28.73 3.00 -6.24
CA LEU A 205 29.51 2.09 -5.39
C LEU A 205 29.82 0.80 -6.18
N PRO A 206 31.07 0.36 -6.25
CA PRO A 206 31.40 -0.86 -6.96
C PRO A 206 30.75 -2.07 -6.27
N LEU A 207 30.09 -2.91 -7.05
CA LEU A 207 29.54 -4.18 -6.57
C LEU A 207 30.69 -5.15 -6.26
N ARG A 208 30.53 -5.94 -5.21
CA ARG A 208 31.48 -7.02 -4.90
C ARG A 208 31.57 -7.99 -6.07
N PRO A 209 32.78 -8.39 -6.50
CA PRO A 209 32.95 -9.46 -7.48
C PRO A 209 32.29 -10.74 -6.97
N GLY A 210 31.34 -11.30 -7.74
CA GLY A 210 30.65 -12.53 -7.37
C GLY A 210 29.31 -12.36 -6.65
N ALA A 211 28.88 -11.15 -6.32
CA ALA A 211 27.49 -10.89 -5.96
C ALA A 211 26.63 -11.01 -7.23
N GLY A 212 26.22 -12.25 -7.54
CA GLY A 212 25.44 -12.54 -8.74
C GLY A 212 24.21 -11.64 -8.79
N HIS A 213 24.08 -10.91 -9.89
CA HIS A 213 22.85 -10.26 -10.25
C HIS A 213 21.76 -11.33 -10.24
N ARG A 214 20.90 -11.37 -9.24
CA ARG A 214 19.58 -11.99 -9.43
C ARG A 214 18.86 -11.09 -10.42
N PRO A 215 18.57 -11.55 -11.63
CA PRO A 215 17.80 -10.74 -12.55
C PRO A 215 16.46 -10.47 -11.88
N HIS A 216 16.11 -9.20 -11.69
CA HIS A 216 14.74 -8.81 -11.46
C HIS A 216 13.93 -9.53 -12.54
N ARG A 217 13.07 -10.47 -12.15
CA ARG A 217 12.06 -11.02 -13.03
C ARG A 217 11.17 -9.84 -13.43
N GLN A 218 11.56 -9.15 -14.48
CA GLN A 218 10.63 -8.33 -15.22
C GLN A 218 9.53 -9.29 -15.69
N ARG A 219 8.39 -9.24 -15.01
CA ARG A 219 7.16 -9.79 -15.58
C ARG A 219 6.97 -9.05 -16.90
N GLN A 220 7.27 -9.73 -17.98
CA GLN A 220 6.82 -9.30 -19.30
C GLN A 220 5.29 -9.23 -19.20
N ILE A 221 4.79 -8.02 -19.10
CA ILE A 221 3.39 -7.74 -19.36
C ILE A 221 3.25 -7.97 -20.87
N HIS A 222 2.75 -9.16 -21.26
CA HIS A 222 2.29 -9.39 -22.59
C HIS A 222 1.12 -8.43 -22.82
N HIS A 223 1.41 -7.31 -23.46
CA HIS A 223 0.38 -6.55 -24.14
C HIS A 223 -0.13 -7.45 -25.27
N ALA A 224 -1.28 -8.08 -25.05
CA ALA A 224 -2.07 -8.66 -26.10
C ALA A 224 -2.43 -7.51 -27.03
N GLY A 225 -1.79 -7.47 -28.19
CA GLY A 225 -2.07 -6.52 -29.23
C GLY A 225 -3.51 -6.74 -29.71
N HIS A 226 -4.38 -5.80 -29.41
CA HIS A 226 -5.65 -5.69 -30.08
C HIS A 226 -5.37 -5.27 -31.53
N HIS A 227 -5.38 -6.25 -32.44
CA HIS A 227 -5.53 -6.02 -33.85
C HIS A 227 -6.91 -5.39 -34.09
N HIS A 228 -6.91 -4.13 -34.46
CA HIS A 228 -8.05 -3.49 -35.10
C HIS A 228 -8.08 -3.91 -36.55
N PRO A 229 -9.14 -4.52 -37.06
CA PRO A 229 -9.36 -4.64 -38.50
C PRO A 229 -10.04 -3.36 -38.98
N SER A 230 -9.25 -2.46 -39.54
CA SER A 230 -9.73 -1.44 -40.48
C SER A 230 -9.76 -2.12 -41.83
N ASP A 231 -10.94 -2.21 -42.37
CA ASP A 231 -11.29 -2.16 -43.80
C ASP A 231 -12.58 -2.95 -44.04
N GLN A 232 -13.69 -2.24 -44.05
CA GLN A 232 -14.85 -2.63 -44.88
C GLN A 232 -15.38 -1.40 -45.60
N PRO A 233 -15.70 -1.57 -46.91
CA PRO A 233 -16.06 -0.47 -47.78
C PRO A 233 -17.51 -0.03 -47.58
N HIS A 234 -17.72 1.26 -47.82
CA HIS A 234 -19.02 1.92 -47.86
C HIS A 234 -20.00 1.21 -48.80
N ALA A 235 -21.10 0.71 -48.26
CA ALA A 235 -22.29 0.37 -49.01
C ALA A 235 -23.23 1.57 -49.05
N GLU A 236 -23.50 2.06 -50.25
CA GLU A 236 -24.47 3.11 -50.55
C GLU A 236 -25.88 2.67 -50.15
N LEU A 237 -26.61 3.53 -49.46
CA LEU A 237 -28.04 3.41 -49.18
C LEU A 237 -28.82 4.08 -50.32
N PRO A 238 -29.84 3.44 -50.89
CA PRO A 238 -30.71 4.06 -51.88
C PRO A 238 -31.69 5.10 -51.26
N ARG A 239 -31.76 6.24 -51.93
CA ARG A 239 -32.78 7.27 -51.65
C ARG A 239 -34.14 6.75 -52.09
N HIS A 240 -35.10 6.72 -51.17
CA HIS A 240 -36.51 6.70 -51.51
C HIS A 240 -37.06 8.12 -51.50
N HIS A 241 -37.51 8.54 -52.67
CA HIS A 241 -38.50 9.58 -52.85
C HIS A 241 -39.88 8.98 -52.47
N ASP A 242 -40.60 9.66 -51.59
CA ASP A 242 -41.92 10.24 -51.73
C ASP A 242 -42.31 10.90 -50.39
#